data_d0ae5529a522b43029864f7feeeb003d
#
_entry.id   d0ae5529a522b43029864f7feeeb003d
#
_cell.length_a   1.000
_cell.length_b   1.000
_cell.length_c   1.000
_cell.angle_alpha   90.00
_cell.angle_beta   90.00
_cell.angle_gamma   90.00
#
_symmetry.space_group_name_H-M   'P 1'
#
loop_
_entity.id
_entity.type
_entity.pdbx_description
1 polymer ?
#
loop_
_entity_poly.entity_id
_entity_poly.type
_entity_poly.pdbx_seq_one_letter_code
_entity_poly.pdbx_strand_id
1 'polypeptide(L)'
;MPDAIFDDPRLAALYDPLDPDRSDLDAYVAIVDELGARRVLDVGCGTGTFACLLAQRGVEVVGLDPAGASLDVARTKPGAERVRWLHGDATTLPSLQVDLATMTANVAQVFLTDDAWTATLRGVHDALVPGGWLLLETRVPARRAWEGWVREATTTRVDVPDVGPVESWTELTEVSLPFVSFHDTTVLPDGTTLHSDSTLRFREREEVETSLVACGFEVVDVRDAPDRPGREWVFVARRG
;
A
#
# COMPACT_ATOMS: atom_id res chain seq x y z
N MET A 1 -8.36 1.31 13.15
CA MET A 1 -8.18 -0.16 12.98
C MET A 1 -8.05 -0.40 11.48
N PRO A 2 -7.22 -1.33 11.05
CA PRO A 2 -7.18 -1.73 9.64
C PRO A 2 -8.52 -2.31 9.19
N ASP A 3 -8.81 -2.24 7.89
CA ASP A 3 -9.99 -2.85 7.31
C ASP A 3 -9.90 -4.37 7.38
N ALA A 4 -11.05 -5.08 7.41
CA ALA A 4 -11.09 -6.52 7.57
C ALA A 4 -10.33 -7.27 6.46
N ILE A 5 -10.29 -6.73 5.22
CA ILE A 5 -9.54 -7.32 4.10
C ILE A 5 -8.05 -7.54 4.46
N PHE A 6 -7.49 -6.72 5.35
CA PHE A 6 -6.09 -6.79 5.77
C PHE A 6 -5.90 -7.47 7.13
N ASP A 7 -6.91 -7.45 8.04
CA ASP A 7 -6.74 -7.86 9.44
C ASP A 7 -7.59 -9.07 9.88
N ASP A 8 -8.57 -9.54 9.05
CA ASP A 8 -9.14 -10.87 9.22
C ASP A 8 -8.15 -11.92 8.67
N PRO A 9 -7.68 -12.89 9.47
CA PRO A 9 -6.68 -13.87 9.02
C PRO A 9 -7.09 -14.67 7.78
N ARG A 10 -8.39 -14.90 7.58
CA ARG A 10 -8.91 -15.63 6.41
C ARG A 10 -8.82 -14.77 5.15
N LEU A 11 -9.18 -13.47 5.26
CA LEU A 11 -9.09 -12.52 4.13
C LEU A 11 -7.64 -12.19 3.79
N ALA A 12 -6.80 -11.92 4.79
CA ALA A 12 -5.38 -11.65 4.59
C ALA A 12 -4.67 -12.82 3.88
N ALA A 13 -5.02 -14.07 4.22
CA ALA A 13 -4.46 -15.26 3.55
C ALA A 13 -4.87 -15.40 2.08
N LEU A 14 -6.00 -14.80 1.69
CA LEU A 14 -6.52 -14.83 0.32
C LEU A 14 -6.06 -13.64 -0.54
N TYR A 15 -5.47 -12.61 0.07
CA TYR A 15 -5.11 -11.37 -0.61
C TYR A 15 -4.21 -11.60 -1.84
N ASP A 16 -3.08 -12.29 -1.64
CA ASP A 16 -2.16 -12.57 -2.74
C ASP A 16 -2.71 -13.61 -3.74
N PRO A 17 -3.35 -14.72 -3.32
CA PRO A 17 -3.97 -15.66 -4.26
C PRO A 17 -5.03 -15.03 -5.18
N LEU A 18 -5.78 -14.03 -4.71
CA LEU A 18 -6.80 -13.34 -5.50
C LEU A 18 -6.22 -12.32 -6.48
N ASP A 19 -5.02 -11.81 -6.23
CA ASP A 19 -4.28 -10.89 -7.11
C ASP A 19 -2.81 -11.34 -7.25
N PRO A 20 -2.56 -12.44 -8.01
CA PRO A 20 -1.24 -13.06 -8.08
C PRO A 20 -0.25 -12.32 -8.99
N ASP A 21 -0.73 -11.50 -9.93
CA ASP A 21 0.14 -10.71 -10.81
C ASP A 21 0.60 -9.44 -10.08
N ARG A 22 1.88 -9.43 -9.71
CA ARG A 22 2.52 -8.31 -9.02
C ARG A 22 3.62 -7.67 -9.88
N SER A 23 3.46 -7.73 -11.21
CA SER A 23 4.35 -7.04 -12.16
C SER A 23 4.26 -5.51 -12.04
N ASP A 24 3.20 -4.99 -11.42
CA ASP A 24 3.07 -3.60 -10.99
C ASP A 24 4.27 -3.12 -10.15
N LEU A 25 4.86 -4.01 -9.36
CA LEU A 25 5.99 -3.71 -8.47
C LEU A 25 7.33 -3.51 -9.21
N ASP A 26 7.48 -3.99 -10.45
CA ASP A 26 8.72 -3.88 -11.20
C ASP A 26 9.15 -2.42 -11.41
N ALA A 27 8.19 -1.53 -11.62
CA ALA A 27 8.43 -0.10 -11.77
C ALA A 27 8.99 0.53 -10.48
N TYR A 28 8.47 0.11 -9.32
CA TYR A 28 8.92 0.59 -8.02
C TYR A 28 10.31 0.03 -7.66
N VAL A 29 10.58 -1.23 -8.01
CA VAL A 29 11.94 -1.81 -7.91
C VAL A 29 12.93 -0.99 -8.73
N ALA A 30 12.57 -0.61 -9.97
CA ALA A 30 13.43 0.20 -10.82
C ALA A 30 13.71 1.59 -10.20
N ILE A 31 12.72 2.19 -9.53
CA ILE A 31 12.93 3.47 -8.82
C ILE A 31 13.84 3.28 -7.61
N VAL A 32 13.71 2.19 -6.85
CA VAL A 32 14.62 1.87 -5.74
C VAL A 32 16.07 1.76 -6.23
N ASP A 33 16.27 1.07 -7.37
CA ASP A 33 17.58 0.93 -8.00
C ASP A 33 18.11 2.30 -8.53
N GLU A 34 17.26 3.11 -9.17
CA GLU A 34 17.59 4.47 -9.65
C GLU A 34 18.05 5.38 -8.52
N LEU A 35 17.35 5.35 -7.38
CA LEU A 35 17.68 6.15 -6.20
C LEU A 35 18.88 5.61 -5.41
N GLY A 36 19.36 4.42 -5.75
CA GLY A 36 20.49 3.76 -5.10
C GLY A 36 20.21 3.41 -3.64
N ALA A 37 18.95 3.22 -3.27
CA ALA A 37 18.54 2.95 -1.90
C ALA A 37 18.97 1.54 -1.47
N ARG A 38 19.58 1.44 -0.29
CA ARG A 38 20.04 0.17 0.30
C ARG A 38 19.28 -0.20 1.56
N ARG A 39 18.66 0.78 2.21
CA ARG A 39 17.85 0.62 3.42
C ARG A 39 16.48 1.22 3.13
N VAL A 40 15.45 0.41 3.13
CA VAL A 40 14.09 0.80 2.75
C VAL A 40 13.13 0.54 3.90
N LEU A 41 12.26 1.52 4.18
CA LEU A 41 11.08 1.39 5.03
C LEU A 41 9.85 1.29 4.11
N ASP A 42 9.19 0.14 4.12
CA ASP A 42 7.94 -0.09 3.38
C ASP A 42 6.75 0.14 4.31
N VAL A 43 6.06 1.26 4.15
CA VAL A 43 4.94 1.71 4.99
C VAL A 43 3.62 1.22 4.40
N GLY A 44 2.83 0.50 5.20
CA GLY A 44 1.66 -0.21 4.71
C GLY A 44 2.06 -1.41 3.86
N CYS A 45 3.05 -2.17 4.33
CA CYS A 45 3.65 -3.27 3.57
C CYS A 45 2.69 -4.45 3.34
N GLY A 46 1.53 -4.49 4.00
CA GLY A 46 0.51 -5.52 3.87
C GLY A 46 1.07 -6.92 4.04
N THR A 47 0.77 -7.80 3.09
CA THR A 47 1.29 -9.19 3.04
C THR A 47 2.78 -9.27 2.65
N GLY A 48 3.50 -8.14 2.54
CA GLY A 48 4.94 -8.08 2.43
C GLY A 48 5.54 -8.44 1.07
N THR A 49 4.76 -8.47 0.00
CA THR A 49 5.25 -8.89 -1.32
C THR A 49 6.39 -7.98 -1.80
N PHE A 50 6.21 -6.66 -1.73
CA PHE A 50 7.26 -5.71 -2.15
C PHE A 50 8.48 -5.76 -1.23
N ALA A 51 8.26 -5.79 0.09
CA ALA A 51 9.35 -5.89 1.07
C ALA A 51 10.21 -7.14 0.84
N CYS A 52 9.60 -8.32 0.63
CA CYS A 52 10.31 -9.56 0.34
C CYS A 52 11.05 -9.51 -1.01
N LEU A 53 10.44 -8.92 -2.04
CA LEU A 53 11.06 -8.74 -3.35
C LEU A 53 12.35 -7.91 -3.27
N LEU A 54 12.33 -6.80 -2.54
CA LEU A 54 13.51 -5.96 -2.30
C LEU A 54 14.57 -6.69 -1.47
N ALA A 55 14.16 -7.40 -0.41
CA ALA A 55 15.08 -8.15 0.46
C ALA A 55 15.81 -9.27 -0.31
N GLN A 56 15.14 -9.96 -1.24
CA GLN A 56 15.74 -10.96 -2.12
C GLN A 56 16.79 -10.34 -3.06
N ARG A 57 16.68 -9.07 -3.39
CA ARG A 57 17.65 -8.30 -4.20
C ARG A 57 18.81 -7.73 -3.36
N GLY A 58 18.83 -8.01 -2.04
CA GLY A 58 19.91 -7.59 -1.14
C GLY A 58 19.73 -6.20 -0.52
N VAL A 59 18.51 -5.64 -0.60
CA VAL A 59 18.12 -4.41 0.11
C VAL A 59 17.81 -4.76 1.58
N GLU A 60 18.25 -3.96 2.52
CA GLU A 60 17.85 -4.05 3.93
C GLU A 60 16.46 -3.43 4.07
N VAL A 61 15.45 -4.21 4.46
CA VAL A 61 14.05 -3.78 4.46
C VAL A 61 13.45 -3.87 5.85
N VAL A 62 12.73 -2.80 6.22
CA VAL A 62 11.79 -2.75 7.34
C VAL A 62 10.39 -2.67 6.76
N GLY A 63 9.57 -3.69 6.99
CA GLY A 63 8.14 -3.68 6.63
C GLY A 63 7.32 -3.23 7.83
N LEU A 64 6.47 -2.24 7.63
CA LEU A 64 5.60 -1.66 8.67
C LEU A 64 4.14 -1.78 8.24
N ASP A 65 3.31 -2.40 9.06
CA ASP A 65 1.87 -2.48 8.81
C ASP A 65 1.07 -2.53 10.12
N PRO A 66 -0.10 -1.87 10.22
CA PRO A 66 -0.97 -1.96 11.37
C PRO A 66 -1.82 -3.24 11.39
N ALA A 67 -1.93 -3.99 10.28
CA ALA A 67 -2.70 -5.23 10.17
C ALA A 67 -1.85 -6.44 10.57
N GLY A 68 -2.13 -6.98 11.75
CA GLY A 68 -1.40 -8.14 12.29
C GLY A 68 -1.52 -9.37 11.41
N ALA A 69 -2.71 -9.63 10.87
CA ALA A 69 -2.97 -10.79 10.01
C ALA A 69 -2.20 -10.71 8.68
N SER A 70 -2.10 -9.52 8.08
CA SER A 70 -1.26 -9.31 6.89
C SER A 70 0.21 -9.58 7.17
N LEU A 71 0.73 -9.11 8.33
CA LEU A 71 2.11 -9.39 8.74
C LEU A 71 2.36 -10.88 9.01
N ASP A 72 1.36 -11.61 9.51
CA ASP A 72 1.49 -13.06 9.70
C ASP A 72 1.64 -13.77 8.35
N VAL A 73 0.89 -13.35 7.31
CA VAL A 73 1.10 -13.82 5.94
C VAL A 73 2.48 -13.41 5.42
N ALA A 74 2.89 -12.16 5.61
CA ALA A 74 4.18 -11.66 5.17
C ALA A 74 5.35 -12.49 5.69
N ARG A 75 5.31 -12.89 6.96
CA ARG A 75 6.35 -13.71 7.61
C ARG A 75 6.50 -15.11 7.04
N THR A 76 5.51 -15.62 6.30
CA THR A 76 5.56 -16.95 5.66
C THR A 76 6.20 -16.94 4.28
N LYS A 77 6.42 -15.76 3.68
CA LYS A 77 6.90 -15.64 2.30
C LYS A 77 8.39 -15.97 2.18
N PRO A 78 8.84 -16.46 1.01
CA PRO A 78 10.26 -16.61 0.73
C PRO A 78 11.01 -15.27 0.84
N GLY A 79 12.09 -15.23 1.63
CA GLY A 79 12.86 -14.01 1.88
C GLY A 79 12.38 -13.18 3.07
N ALA A 80 11.25 -13.54 3.69
CA ALA A 80 10.70 -12.83 4.86
C ALA A 80 11.66 -12.81 6.05
N GLU A 81 12.53 -13.80 6.18
CA GLU A 81 13.58 -13.89 7.21
C GLU A 81 14.65 -12.78 7.10
N ARG A 82 14.69 -12.08 5.96
CA ARG A 82 15.60 -10.95 5.70
C ARG A 82 14.95 -9.60 5.96
N VAL A 83 13.62 -9.57 6.22
CA VAL A 83 12.86 -8.35 6.47
C VAL A 83 12.61 -8.19 7.96
N ARG A 84 12.83 -6.98 8.45
CA ARG A 84 12.43 -6.62 9.81
C ARG A 84 10.97 -6.17 9.81
N TRP A 85 10.07 -7.00 10.35
CA TRP A 85 8.64 -6.69 10.43
C TRP A 85 8.30 -5.90 11.68
N LEU A 86 7.59 -4.78 11.52
CA LEU A 86 7.06 -3.95 12.59
C LEU A 86 5.53 -3.91 12.50
N HIS A 87 4.88 -4.27 13.61
CA HIS A 87 3.43 -4.14 13.74
C HIS A 87 3.11 -2.78 14.36
N GLY A 88 2.45 -1.90 13.61
CA GLY A 88 2.13 -0.54 14.00
C GLY A 88 2.02 0.40 12.80
N ASP A 89 2.10 1.68 13.05
CA ASP A 89 2.07 2.74 12.05
C ASP A 89 3.29 3.67 12.15
N ALA A 90 3.42 4.61 11.21
CA ALA A 90 4.57 5.49 11.13
C ALA A 90 4.71 6.45 12.33
N THR A 91 3.67 6.59 13.17
CA THR A 91 3.73 7.43 14.38
C THR A 91 4.40 6.73 15.56
N THR A 92 4.57 5.40 15.45
CA THR A 92 5.11 4.54 16.51
C THR A 92 6.45 3.90 16.15
N LEU A 93 7.08 4.36 15.05
CA LEU A 93 8.36 3.84 14.56
C LEU A 93 9.45 3.97 15.64
N PRO A 94 10.27 2.92 15.83
CA PRO A 94 11.51 3.08 16.58
C PRO A 94 12.47 4.01 15.81
N SER A 95 13.56 4.43 16.45
CA SER A 95 14.59 5.18 15.73
C SER A 95 15.13 4.37 14.56
N LEU A 96 14.93 4.90 13.35
CA LEU A 96 15.40 4.34 12.08
C LEU A 96 16.23 5.37 11.33
N GLN A 97 17.08 4.88 10.42
CA GLN A 97 17.85 5.72 9.49
C GLN A 97 17.88 5.00 8.14
N VAL A 98 16.81 5.19 7.34
CA VAL A 98 16.66 4.54 6.03
C VAL A 98 16.94 5.52 4.90
N ASP A 99 17.31 5.00 3.74
CA ASP A 99 17.63 5.80 2.56
C ASP A 99 16.37 6.16 1.77
N LEU A 100 15.35 5.30 1.85
CA LEU A 100 14.07 5.44 1.16
C LEU A 100 12.93 4.92 2.04
N ALA A 101 11.81 5.63 2.03
CA ALA A 101 10.52 5.12 2.48
C ALA A 101 9.57 4.96 1.29
N THR A 102 8.77 3.90 1.28
CA THR A 102 7.80 3.60 0.22
C THR A 102 6.39 3.51 0.78
N MET A 103 5.39 3.95 0.00
CA MET A 103 3.96 3.74 0.21
C MET A 103 3.36 3.32 -1.14
N THR A 104 3.50 2.05 -1.50
CA THR A 104 2.94 1.47 -2.73
C THR A 104 1.49 1.01 -2.55
N ALA A 105 0.84 0.54 -3.61
CA ALA A 105 -0.54 0.06 -3.58
C ALA A 105 -1.55 1.07 -2.99
N ASN A 106 -1.32 2.36 -3.25
CA ASN A 106 -2.20 3.46 -2.85
C ASN A 106 -2.39 3.62 -1.33
N VAL A 107 -1.43 3.21 -0.51
CA VAL A 107 -1.44 3.39 0.96
C VAL A 107 -1.74 4.84 1.37
N ALA A 108 -1.29 5.85 0.60
CA ALA A 108 -1.59 7.26 0.87
C ALA A 108 -3.11 7.56 0.98
N GLN A 109 -3.96 6.74 0.38
CA GLN A 109 -5.42 6.96 0.37
C GLN A 109 -6.14 6.44 1.63
N VAL A 110 -5.52 5.57 2.44
CA VAL A 110 -6.15 5.05 3.66
C VAL A 110 -6.19 6.09 4.79
N PHE A 111 -5.40 7.15 4.68
CA PHE A 111 -5.38 8.25 5.67
C PHE A 111 -6.54 9.21 5.43
N LEU A 112 -7.65 9.01 6.13
CA LEU A 112 -8.89 9.78 5.92
C LEU A 112 -8.80 11.21 6.45
N THR A 113 -8.02 11.45 7.51
CA THR A 113 -7.87 12.80 8.12
C THR A 113 -6.52 13.42 7.79
N ASP A 114 -6.46 14.76 7.78
CA ASP A 114 -5.21 15.49 7.57
C ASP A 114 -4.24 15.28 8.73
N ASP A 115 -4.75 15.10 9.95
CA ASP A 115 -3.92 14.84 11.14
C ASP A 115 -3.20 13.49 11.02
N ALA A 116 -3.91 12.42 10.66
CA ALA A 116 -3.31 11.09 10.48
C ALA A 116 -2.30 11.10 9.32
N TRP A 117 -2.63 11.75 8.20
CA TRP A 117 -1.74 11.91 7.06
C TRP A 117 -0.47 12.65 7.43
N THR A 118 -0.61 13.82 8.09
CA THR A 118 0.52 14.65 8.52
C THR A 118 1.40 13.93 9.56
N ALA A 119 0.78 13.23 10.52
CA ALA A 119 1.51 12.44 11.52
C ALA A 119 2.34 11.32 10.86
N THR A 120 1.76 10.64 9.88
CA THR A 120 2.47 9.61 9.09
C THR A 120 3.64 10.20 8.32
N LEU A 121 3.44 11.32 7.59
CA LEU A 121 4.51 11.97 6.85
C LEU A 121 5.66 12.42 7.76
N ARG A 122 5.36 12.94 8.95
CA ARG A 122 6.39 13.30 9.94
C ARG A 122 7.15 12.09 10.48
N GLY A 123 6.44 10.98 10.79
CA GLY A 123 7.09 9.76 11.22
C GLY A 123 8.04 9.20 10.16
N VAL A 124 7.60 9.23 8.88
CA VAL A 124 8.43 8.85 7.73
C VAL A 124 9.63 9.80 7.59
N HIS A 125 9.40 11.11 7.67
CA HIS A 125 10.48 12.10 7.61
C HIS A 125 11.55 11.83 8.66
N ASP A 126 11.15 11.53 9.90
CA ASP A 126 12.09 11.28 11.01
C ASP A 126 12.85 9.96 10.83
N ALA A 127 12.25 8.97 10.17
CA ALA A 127 12.87 7.67 9.87
C ALA A 127 13.90 7.73 8.73
N LEU A 128 13.83 8.72 7.85
CA LEU A 128 14.77 8.88 6.74
C LEU A 128 16.08 9.53 7.18
N VAL A 129 17.17 9.22 6.52
CA VAL A 129 18.42 10.00 6.63
C VAL A 129 18.25 11.41 6.01
N PRO A 130 19.03 12.44 6.40
CA PRO A 130 19.05 13.70 5.69
C PRO A 130 19.33 13.49 4.18
N GLY A 131 18.48 14.05 3.32
CA GLY A 131 18.52 13.83 1.88
C GLY A 131 17.99 12.48 1.41
N GLY A 132 17.41 11.66 2.29
CA GLY A 132 16.72 10.42 1.94
C GLY A 132 15.41 10.68 1.16
N TRP A 133 14.82 9.63 0.62
CA TRP A 133 13.73 9.71 -0.33
C TRP A 133 12.42 9.17 0.24
N LEU A 134 11.31 9.75 -0.19
CA LEU A 134 9.97 9.19 -0.04
C LEU A 134 9.39 8.95 -1.43
N LEU A 135 8.94 7.72 -1.66
CA LEU A 135 8.20 7.28 -2.85
C LEU A 135 6.78 6.91 -2.43
N LEU A 136 5.79 7.57 -3.00
CA LEU A 136 4.38 7.23 -2.75
C LEU A 136 3.55 7.33 -4.02
N GLU A 137 2.50 6.53 -4.08
CA GLU A 137 1.53 6.62 -5.16
C GLU A 137 0.12 6.93 -4.65
N THR A 138 -0.68 7.51 -5.51
CA THR A 138 -2.10 7.75 -5.28
C THR A 138 -2.86 7.87 -6.59
N ARG A 139 -4.11 7.42 -6.60
CA ARG A 139 -4.99 7.51 -7.78
C ARG A 139 -5.34 8.95 -8.11
N VAL A 140 -5.40 9.23 -9.41
CA VAL A 140 -5.84 10.53 -9.97
C VAL A 140 -7.37 10.66 -9.76
N PRO A 141 -7.86 11.60 -8.93
CA PRO A 141 -9.29 11.72 -8.63
C PRO A 141 -10.14 11.92 -9.88
N ALA A 142 -9.67 12.73 -10.83
CA ALA A 142 -10.35 13.02 -12.09
C ALA A 142 -10.57 11.77 -12.98
N ARG A 143 -9.85 10.68 -12.74
CA ARG A 143 -10.03 9.40 -13.44
C ARG A 143 -11.14 8.55 -12.88
N ARG A 144 -11.67 8.91 -11.71
CA ARG A 144 -12.83 8.28 -11.09
C ARG A 144 -12.75 6.75 -11.09
N ALA A 145 -11.60 6.21 -10.62
CA ALA A 145 -11.32 4.77 -10.64
C ALA A 145 -12.45 3.94 -10.00
N TRP A 146 -13.16 4.52 -9.04
CA TRP A 146 -14.29 3.90 -8.34
C TRP A 146 -15.52 3.59 -9.23
N GLU A 147 -15.63 4.19 -10.43
CA GLU A 147 -16.72 3.86 -11.37
C GLU A 147 -16.62 2.43 -11.88
N GLY A 148 -15.42 1.84 -11.82
CA GLY A 148 -15.18 0.44 -12.13
C GLY A 148 -15.38 -0.52 -10.95
N TRP A 149 -15.66 -0.03 -9.74
CA TRP A 149 -15.87 -0.88 -8.56
C TRP A 149 -17.32 -1.37 -8.50
N VAL A 150 -17.64 -2.20 -9.46
CA VAL A 150 -18.94 -2.86 -9.61
C VAL A 150 -18.73 -4.37 -9.71
N ARG A 151 -19.66 -5.14 -9.17
CA ARG A 151 -19.51 -6.59 -9.08
C ARG A 151 -19.15 -7.24 -10.42
N GLU A 152 -19.81 -6.83 -11.50
CA GLU A 152 -19.60 -7.42 -12.83
C GLU A 152 -18.17 -7.21 -13.36
N ALA A 153 -17.53 -6.10 -13.00
CA ALA A 153 -16.18 -5.76 -13.46
C ALA A 153 -15.08 -6.25 -12.51
N THR A 154 -15.39 -6.47 -11.23
CA THR A 154 -14.41 -6.81 -10.20
C THR A 154 -14.48 -8.27 -9.76
N THR A 155 -15.48 -9.04 -10.22
CA THR A 155 -15.58 -10.45 -9.84
C THR A 155 -14.37 -11.24 -10.31
N THR A 156 -13.66 -11.80 -9.34
CA THR A 156 -12.54 -12.71 -9.52
C THR A 156 -12.92 -14.10 -9.00
N ARG A 157 -12.51 -15.14 -9.71
CA ARG A 157 -12.68 -16.56 -9.30
C ARG A 157 -11.35 -17.25 -9.45
N VAL A 158 -10.84 -17.76 -8.35
CA VAL A 158 -9.54 -18.42 -8.28
C VAL A 158 -9.69 -19.73 -7.50
N ASP A 159 -9.04 -20.79 -7.97
CA ASP A 159 -8.87 -22.01 -7.19
C ASP A 159 -7.62 -21.87 -6.32
N VAL A 160 -7.85 -21.58 -5.04
CA VAL A 160 -6.78 -21.30 -4.07
C VAL A 160 -6.26 -22.62 -3.51
N PRO A 161 -4.95 -22.92 -3.58
CA PRO A 161 -4.36 -24.11 -3.01
C PRO A 161 -4.77 -24.32 -1.55
N ASP A 162 -5.11 -25.56 -1.18
CA ASP A 162 -5.55 -25.98 0.16
C ASP A 162 -6.87 -25.35 0.67
N VAL A 163 -7.48 -24.44 -0.12
CA VAL A 163 -8.78 -23.80 0.19
C VAL A 163 -9.86 -24.28 -0.80
N GLY A 164 -9.55 -24.27 -2.11
CA GLY A 164 -10.48 -24.58 -3.20
C GLY A 164 -10.98 -23.30 -3.90
N PRO A 165 -12.11 -23.39 -4.63
CA PRO A 165 -12.63 -22.28 -5.42
C PRO A 165 -13.14 -21.13 -4.52
N VAL A 166 -12.55 -19.94 -4.70
CA VAL A 166 -12.92 -18.70 -4.02
C VAL A 166 -13.44 -17.72 -5.05
N GLU A 167 -14.55 -17.05 -4.74
CA GLU A 167 -15.09 -15.94 -5.52
C GLU A 167 -15.02 -14.66 -4.70
N SER A 168 -14.52 -13.56 -5.29
CA SER A 168 -14.46 -12.26 -4.64
C SER A 168 -14.87 -11.15 -5.59
N TRP A 169 -15.47 -10.09 -5.05
CA TRP A 169 -15.82 -8.87 -5.82
C TRP A 169 -15.88 -7.65 -4.92
N THR A 170 -15.79 -6.48 -5.56
CA THR A 170 -15.90 -5.16 -4.92
C THR A 170 -17.14 -4.45 -5.45
N GLU A 171 -17.88 -3.79 -4.56
CA GLU A 171 -19.03 -2.96 -4.88
C GLU A 171 -18.89 -1.57 -4.25
N LEU A 172 -19.04 -0.54 -5.08
CA LEU A 172 -19.07 0.85 -4.62
C LEU A 172 -20.30 1.07 -3.73
N THR A 173 -20.11 1.64 -2.54
CA THR A 173 -21.19 1.91 -1.59
C THR A 173 -21.50 3.40 -1.47
N GLU A 174 -20.50 4.27 -1.50
CA GLU A 174 -20.72 5.72 -1.37
C GLU A 174 -19.63 6.52 -2.09
N VAL A 175 -20.01 7.63 -2.71
CA VAL A 175 -19.10 8.65 -3.23
C VAL A 175 -19.47 9.99 -2.60
N SER A 176 -18.67 10.43 -1.64
CA SER A 176 -18.78 11.72 -0.95
C SER A 176 -17.42 12.41 -0.97
N LEU A 177 -17.00 12.90 -2.14
CA LEU A 177 -15.64 13.41 -2.36
C LEU A 177 -15.20 14.39 -1.26
N PRO A 178 -13.96 14.25 -0.77
CA PRO A 178 -12.89 13.41 -1.30
C PRO A 178 -12.92 11.93 -0.85
N PHE A 179 -13.98 11.47 -0.21
CA PHE A 179 -14.11 10.11 0.30
C PHE A 179 -14.92 9.23 -0.65
N VAL A 180 -14.43 8.00 -0.82
CA VAL A 180 -15.10 6.96 -1.60
C VAL A 180 -15.09 5.67 -0.79
N SER A 181 -16.27 5.10 -0.54
CA SER A 181 -16.43 3.87 0.23
C SER A 181 -16.86 2.73 -0.67
N PHE A 182 -16.40 1.53 -0.34
CA PHE A 182 -16.72 0.31 -1.07
C PHE A 182 -16.77 -0.89 -0.13
N HIS A 183 -17.41 -1.95 -0.60
CA HIS A 183 -17.60 -3.20 0.10
C HIS A 183 -16.99 -4.34 -0.70
N ASP A 184 -16.11 -5.09 -0.06
CA ASP A 184 -15.56 -6.33 -0.61
C ASP A 184 -16.32 -7.53 -0.06
N THR A 185 -16.67 -8.45 -0.93
CA THR A 185 -17.28 -9.72 -0.58
C THR A 185 -16.42 -10.86 -1.08
N THR A 186 -16.12 -11.84 -0.21
CA THR A 186 -15.40 -13.05 -0.55
C THR A 186 -16.19 -14.28 -0.13
N VAL A 187 -16.42 -15.20 -1.05
CA VAL A 187 -17.18 -16.44 -0.82
C VAL A 187 -16.24 -17.63 -0.86
N LEU A 188 -16.21 -18.39 0.22
CA LEU A 188 -15.39 -19.59 0.38
C LEU A 188 -16.12 -20.83 -0.16
N PRO A 189 -15.40 -21.94 -0.43
CA PRO A 189 -15.99 -23.17 -0.99
C PRO A 189 -17.08 -23.80 -0.13
N ASP A 190 -17.07 -23.59 1.18
CA ASP A 190 -18.09 -24.08 2.12
C ASP A 190 -19.34 -23.20 2.16
N GLY A 191 -19.39 -22.13 1.38
CA GLY A 191 -20.47 -21.14 1.34
C GLY A 191 -20.33 -20.03 2.37
N THR A 192 -19.28 -20.02 3.19
CA THR A 192 -19.00 -18.91 4.12
C THR A 192 -18.72 -17.64 3.31
N THR A 193 -19.39 -16.55 3.69
CA THR A 193 -19.18 -15.25 3.09
C THR A 193 -18.44 -14.32 4.07
N LEU A 194 -17.35 -13.75 3.62
CA LEU A 194 -16.55 -12.77 4.36
C LEU A 194 -16.73 -11.38 3.73
N HIS A 195 -16.70 -10.37 4.57
CA HIS A 195 -16.95 -8.98 4.17
C HIS A 195 -15.88 -8.04 4.69
N SER A 196 -15.57 -7.01 3.91
CA SER A 196 -14.76 -5.87 4.34
C SER A 196 -15.34 -4.58 3.81
N ASP A 197 -15.51 -3.59 4.68
CA ASP A 197 -15.87 -2.23 4.31
C ASP A 197 -14.62 -1.36 4.34
N SER A 198 -14.42 -0.58 3.30
CA SER A 198 -13.25 0.29 3.17
C SER A 198 -13.68 1.69 2.70
N THR A 199 -12.94 2.69 3.15
CA THR A 199 -13.08 4.07 2.67
C THR A 199 -11.70 4.60 2.31
N LEU A 200 -11.58 5.19 1.12
CA LEU A 200 -10.36 5.84 0.65
C LEU A 200 -10.59 7.33 0.49
N ARG A 201 -9.55 8.13 0.78
CA ARG A 201 -9.55 9.56 0.50
C ARG A 201 -8.75 9.85 -0.77
N PHE A 202 -9.42 10.45 -1.73
CA PHE A 202 -8.83 10.88 -3.00
C PHE A 202 -8.36 12.34 -2.88
N ARG A 203 -7.07 12.53 -2.64
CA ARG A 203 -6.45 13.85 -2.57
C ARG A 203 -6.06 14.33 -3.96
N GLU A 204 -6.27 15.63 -4.23
CA GLU A 204 -5.75 16.24 -5.43
C GLU A 204 -4.22 16.36 -5.35
N ARG A 205 -3.57 16.45 -6.52
CA ARG A 205 -2.11 16.53 -6.62
C ARG A 205 -1.53 17.65 -5.75
N GLU A 206 -2.13 18.84 -5.82
CA GLU A 206 -1.69 20.00 -5.05
C GLU A 206 -1.82 19.81 -3.53
N GLU A 207 -2.82 19.05 -3.07
CA GLU A 207 -2.97 18.72 -1.65
C GLU A 207 -1.82 17.82 -1.17
N VAL A 208 -1.45 16.81 -1.99
CA VAL A 208 -0.31 15.93 -1.67
C VAL A 208 0.99 16.71 -1.67
N GLU A 209 1.29 17.49 -2.71
CA GLU A 209 2.50 18.31 -2.81
C GLU A 209 2.61 19.30 -1.63
N THR A 210 1.51 19.98 -1.29
CA THR A 210 1.46 20.93 -0.17
C THR A 210 1.74 20.23 1.16
N SER A 211 1.16 19.05 1.38
CA SER A 211 1.36 18.29 2.63
C SER A 211 2.79 17.77 2.77
N LEU A 212 3.40 17.34 1.65
CA LEU A 212 4.81 16.92 1.62
C LEU A 212 5.74 18.08 1.99
N VAL A 213 5.56 19.24 1.36
CA VAL A 213 6.35 20.44 1.65
C VAL A 213 6.19 20.89 3.10
N ALA A 214 4.95 20.89 3.63
CA ALA A 214 4.67 21.24 5.02
C ALA A 214 5.31 20.28 6.03
N CYS A 215 5.62 19.04 5.61
CA CYS A 215 6.32 18.04 6.43
C CYS A 215 7.83 17.97 6.18
N GLY A 216 8.43 18.94 5.44
CA GLY A 216 9.88 19.03 5.27
C GLY A 216 10.43 18.26 4.08
N PHE A 217 9.57 17.86 3.14
CA PHE A 217 9.98 17.22 1.89
C PHE A 217 10.05 18.24 0.74
N GLU A 218 10.98 18.04 -0.18
CA GLU A 218 11.02 18.64 -1.50
C GLU A 218 10.43 17.64 -2.50
N VAL A 219 9.37 18.00 -3.23
CA VAL A 219 8.83 17.17 -4.31
C VAL A 219 9.74 17.35 -5.52
N VAL A 220 10.51 16.31 -5.86
CA VAL A 220 11.51 16.36 -6.94
C VAL A 220 10.89 15.97 -8.27
N ASP A 221 9.97 15.00 -8.25
CA ASP A 221 9.32 14.49 -9.46
C ASP A 221 7.93 13.96 -9.15
N VAL A 222 7.03 14.01 -10.14
CA VAL A 222 5.72 13.35 -10.10
C VAL A 222 5.54 12.62 -11.41
N ARG A 223 5.68 11.30 -11.36
CA ARG A 223 5.66 10.39 -12.50
C ARG A 223 4.27 9.80 -12.70
N ASP A 224 4.07 9.27 -13.88
CA ASP A 224 2.93 8.40 -14.17
C ASP A 224 3.25 6.96 -13.72
N ALA A 225 2.24 6.21 -13.26
CA ALA A 225 2.41 4.80 -12.98
C ALA A 225 2.50 4.01 -14.30
N PRO A 226 3.61 3.30 -14.59
CA PRO A 226 3.82 2.69 -15.90
C PRO A 226 2.82 1.59 -16.26
N ASP A 227 2.31 0.86 -15.25
CA ASP A 227 1.31 -0.19 -15.38
C ASP A 227 -0.11 0.36 -15.58
N ARG A 228 -0.36 1.62 -15.13
CA ARG A 228 -1.66 2.30 -15.20
C ARG A 228 -1.57 3.73 -15.71
N PRO A 229 -1.11 3.96 -16.95
CA PRO A 229 -0.82 5.29 -17.49
C PRO A 229 -1.99 6.28 -17.33
N GLY A 230 -1.71 7.43 -16.74
CA GLY A 230 -2.65 8.52 -16.48
C GLY A 230 -3.68 8.24 -15.39
N ARG A 231 -3.58 7.15 -14.65
CA ARG A 231 -4.53 6.77 -13.59
C ARG A 231 -4.02 7.02 -12.19
N GLU A 232 -2.71 7.06 -12.01
CA GLU A 232 -2.05 7.25 -10.72
C GLU A 232 -0.87 8.20 -10.86
N TRP A 233 -0.60 8.95 -9.79
CA TRP A 233 0.61 9.74 -9.64
C TRP A 233 1.59 9.02 -8.72
N VAL A 234 2.84 8.97 -9.12
CA VAL A 234 3.96 8.46 -8.33
C VAL A 234 4.83 9.65 -7.93
N PHE A 235 4.75 10.04 -6.68
CA PHE A 235 5.53 11.16 -6.13
C PHE A 235 6.90 10.66 -5.68
N VAL A 236 7.95 11.35 -6.12
CA VAL A 236 9.33 11.17 -5.67
C VAL A 236 9.72 12.44 -4.92
N ALA A 237 9.80 12.33 -3.60
CA ALA A 237 10.11 13.46 -2.73
C ALA A 237 11.40 13.21 -1.95
N ARG A 238 12.12 14.26 -1.59
CA ARG A 238 13.38 14.21 -0.87
C ARG A 238 13.25 14.86 0.49
N ARG A 239 13.77 14.24 1.53
CA ARG A 239 13.90 14.85 2.84
C ARG A 239 14.88 16.04 2.76
N GLY A 240 14.43 17.23 3.17
CA GLY A 240 15.22 18.46 3.28
C GLY A 240 16.26 18.41 4.43
#